data_c94dedf56ea1db6d73beb229af02dd08
#
_entry.id   c94dedf56ea1db6d73beb229af02dd08
#
_cell.length_a   1.000
_cell.length_b   1.000
_cell.length_c   1.000
_cell.angle_alpha   90.00
_cell.angle_beta   90.00
_cell.angle_gamma   90.00
#
_symmetry.space_group_name_H-M   'P 1'
#
loop_
_entity.id
_entity.type
_entity.pdbx_description
1 polymer ?
#
loop_
_entity_poly.entity_id
_entity_poly.type
_entity_poly.pdbx_seq_one_letter_code
_entity_poly.pdbx_strand_id
1 'polypeptide(L)'
;MEQSTNKFGEIVKKILKFILFFGIGAFFIWLSVRKLSPDDVENLKESAAQVTRGSAWIFLFLAFLVGAISNYIRALRNRQLLQPLGYETRTSMVFYSVMVMYLANYAFPRLGEVLRCTFLQRYEKVPYEKSLGTVVTERAVDLICLIIVFISAFAINTGLLDTLKIGDVTLRESMNAKFSGMAHNYTMFILIGAIVAFIVIAVLTKKWWSKINFFVKIKNFFVGIWQGLVSIKDLKNPGLFLVYTVSIWILWIFETVFCFQAFDFLSGMSFTVMFSVFAIGNLGFLIGPGGIGAYPLIVAAMLVLYGVDYSAGLAAGWIGWGVQTLQVLVLGVFSLIATSFVKRKE
;
A
#
# COMPACT_ATOMS: atom_id res chain seq x y z
N MET A 1 -21.93 37.39 -10.62
CA MET A 1 -20.63 37.49 -9.90
C MET A 1 -20.38 36.33 -8.93
N GLU A 2 -21.36 35.76 -8.25
CA GLU A 2 -21.22 34.65 -7.29
C GLU A 2 -20.70 33.33 -7.87
N GLN A 3 -21.03 33.00 -9.13
CA GLN A 3 -20.55 31.76 -9.78
C GLN A 3 -19.05 31.78 -10.12
N SER A 4 -18.44 32.94 -10.29
CA SER A 4 -17.03 33.09 -10.63
C SER A 4 -16.12 32.96 -9.39
N THR A 5 -16.57 33.45 -8.24
CA THR A 5 -15.86 33.33 -6.96
C THR A 5 -15.81 31.89 -6.45
N ASN A 6 -16.84 31.09 -6.72
CA ASN A 6 -16.86 29.67 -6.32
C ASN A 6 -15.87 28.82 -7.15
N LYS A 7 -15.71 29.10 -8.45
CA LYS A 7 -14.73 28.42 -9.31
C LYS A 7 -13.29 28.72 -8.91
N PHE A 8 -12.97 29.96 -8.57
CA PHE A 8 -11.63 30.33 -8.11
C PHE A 8 -11.27 29.64 -6.80
N GLY A 9 -12.19 29.59 -5.82
CA GLY A 9 -11.98 28.88 -4.56
C GLY A 9 -11.78 27.38 -4.74
N GLU A 10 -12.45 26.75 -5.69
CA GLU A 10 -12.23 25.32 -6.03
C GLU A 10 -10.88 25.06 -6.70
N ILE A 11 -10.42 25.95 -7.57
CA ILE A 11 -9.10 25.89 -8.19
C ILE A 11 -8.00 26.00 -7.13
N VAL A 12 -8.12 27.00 -6.25
CA VAL A 12 -7.18 27.19 -5.15
C VAL A 12 -7.11 25.97 -4.23
N LYS A 13 -8.26 25.38 -3.87
CA LYS A 13 -8.29 24.13 -3.08
C LYS A 13 -7.61 22.96 -3.79
N LYS A 14 -7.77 22.84 -5.11
CA LYS A 14 -7.08 21.81 -5.91
C LYS A 14 -5.56 22.03 -5.93
N ILE A 15 -5.13 23.26 -6.15
CA ILE A 15 -3.70 23.64 -6.12
C ILE A 15 -3.09 23.37 -4.75
N LEU A 16 -3.75 23.80 -3.66
CA LEU A 16 -3.28 23.54 -2.29
C LEU A 16 -3.16 22.05 -1.98
N LYS A 17 -4.12 21.23 -2.42
CA LYS A 17 -4.03 19.76 -2.28
C LYS A 17 -2.86 19.18 -3.06
N PHE A 18 -2.60 19.69 -4.27
CA PHE A 18 -1.47 19.27 -5.10
C PHE A 18 -0.14 19.65 -4.43
N ILE A 19 0.00 20.90 -3.99
CA ILE A 19 1.20 21.37 -3.27
C ILE A 19 1.44 20.57 -2.00
N LEU A 20 0.40 20.31 -1.20
CA LEU A 20 0.51 19.50 0.02
C LEU A 20 0.97 18.08 -0.30
N PHE A 21 0.38 17.46 -1.33
CA PHE A 21 0.68 16.08 -1.71
C PHE A 21 2.12 15.92 -2.21
N PHE A 22 2.56 16.77 -3.14
CA PHE A 22 3.94 16.75 -3.61
C PHE A 22 4.92 17.28 -2.55
N GLY A 23 4.49 18.20 -1.70
CA GLY A 23 5.26 18.69 -0.56
C GLY A 23 5.58 17.58 0.45
N ILE A 24 4.65 16.66 0.71
CA ILE A 24 4.91 15.49 1.54
C ILE A 24 5.98 14.60 0.89
N GLY A 25 5.89 14.34 -0.41
CA GLY A 25 6.92 13.58 -1.13
C GLY A 25 8.29 14.24 -1.06
N ALA A 26 8.36 15.54 -1.37
CA ALA A 26 9.59 16.33 -1.29
C ALA A 26 10.17 16.37 0.13
N PHE A 27 9.30 16.45 1.15
CA PHE A 27 9.72 16.37 2.56
C PHE A 27 10.38 15.03 2.88
N PHE A 28 9.82 13.90 2.45
CA PHE A 28 10.43 12.60 2.68
C PHE A 28 11.72 12.39 1.89
N ILE A 29 11.81 12.92 0.66
CA ILE A 29 13.06 12.93 -0.09
C ILE A 29 14.12 13.72 0.69
N TRP A 30 13.81 14.94 1.10
CA TRP A 30 14.73 15.77 1.88
C TRP A 30 15.11 15.07 3.20
N LEU A 31 14.15 14.48 3.91
CA LEU A 31 14.39 13.76 5.16
C LEU A 31 15.35 12.57 4.97
N SER A 32 15.25 11.86 3.83
CA SER A 32 16.08 10.70 3.53
C SER A 32 17.53 11.08 3.24
N VAL A 33 17.79 12.27 2.69
CA VAL A 33 19.12 12.68 2.25
C VAL A 33 19.78 13.76 3.12
N ARG A 34 19.03 14.46 3.98
CA ARG A 34 19.51 15.66 4.72
C ARG A 34 20.70 15.42 5.66
N LYS A 35 20.89 14.16 6.09
CA LYS A 35 21.95 13.78 7.03
C LYS A 35 23.10 13.05 6.36
N LEU A 36 23.06 12.88 5.04
CA LEU A 36 24.12 12.22 4.31
C LEU A 36 25.37 13.12 4.27
N SER A 37 26.51 12.57 4.67
CA SER A 37 27.82 13.16 4.44
C SER A 37 28.22 13.01 2.96
N PRO A 38 29.26 13.70 2.49
CA PRO A 38 29.80 13.47 1.13
C PRO A 38 30.18 12.01 0.86
N ASP A 39 30.73 11.33 1.87
CA ASP A 39 31.12 9.92 1.77
C ASP A 39 29.88 9.01 1.68
N ASP A 40 28.79 9.32 2.43
CA ASP A 40 27.51 8.60 2.32
C ASP A 40 26.88 8.77 0.93
N VAL A 41 27.00 9.94 0.33
CA VAL A 41 26.50 10.19 -1.03
C VAL A 41 27.29 9.36 -2.05
N GLU A 42 28.60 9.21 -1.88
CA GLU A 42 29.41 8.37 -2.75
C GLU A 42 29.07 6.89 -2.57
N ASN A 43 28.97 6.41 -1.33
CA ASN A 43 28.51 5.06 -1.00
C ASN A 43 27.14 4.74 -1.58
N LEU A 44 26.21 5.71 -1.54
CA LEU A 44 24.88 5.57 -2.14
C LEU A 44 24.98 5.39 -3.65
N LYS A 45 25.79 6.22 -4.33
CA LYS A 45 26.01 6.12 -5.78
C LYS A 45 26.66 4.79 -6.16
N GLU A 46 27.69 4.38 -5.40
CA GLU A 46 28.39 3.13 -5.65
C GLU A 46 27.45 1.93 -5.44
N SER A 47 26.69 1.91 -4.35
CA SER A 47 25.67 0.88 -4.09
C SER A 47 24.60 0.85 -5.19
N ALA A 48 24.13 2.01 -5.64
CA ALA A 48 23.16 2.08 -6.74
C ALA A 48 23.78 1.61 -8.08
N ALA A 49 25.06 1.84 -8.29
CA ALA A 49 25.76 1.39 -9.50
C ALA A 49 25.94 -0.14 -9.56
N GLN A 50 25.88 -0.86 -8.43
CA GLN A 50 25.99 -2.32 -8.41
C GLN A 50 24.93 -2.98 -9.29
N VAL A 51 23.72 -2.45 -9.33
CA VAL A 51 22.61 -3.03 -10.10
C VAL A 51 22.79 -2.97 -11.61
N THR A 52 23.76 -2.16 -12.08
CA THR A 52 24.13 -2.09 -13.51
C THR A 52 25.30 -2.99 -13.86
N ARG A 53 25.96 -3.60 -12.85
CA ARG A 53 27.14 -4.44 -13.03
C ARG A 53 26.76 -5.93 -13.10
N GLY A 54 27.47 -6.69 -13.89
CA GLY A 54 27.31 -8.14 -13.98
C GLY A 54 25.90 -8.59 -14.34
N SER A 55 25.36 -9.52 -13.57
CA SER A 55 24.01 -10.10 -13.75
C SER A 55 22.94 -9.49 -12.85
N ALA A 56 23.24 -8.46 -12.08
CA ALA A 56 22.31 -7.84 -11.12
C ALA A 56 21.01 -7.33 -11.78
N TRP A 57 21.12 -6.80 -13.03
CA TRP A 57 19.95 -6.35 -13.79
C TRP A 57 18.92 -7.46 -14.06
N ILE A 58 19.35 -8.75 -14.08
CA ILE A 58 18.44 -9.90 -14.26
C ILE A 58 17.46 -9.97 -13.09
N PHE A 59 17.95 -9.75 -11.87
CA PHE A 59 17.08 -9.74 -10.68
C PHE A 59 16.08 -8.58 -10.71
N LEU A 60 16.49 -7.39 -11.17
CA LEU A 60 15.56 -6.27 -11.34
C LEU A 60 14.52 -6.54 -12.42
N PHE A 61 14.93 -7.20 -13.51
CA PHE A 61 14.01 -7.63 -14.56
C PHE A 61 13.03 -8.68 -14.04
N LEU A 62 13.49 -9.67 -13.25
CA LEU A 62 12.63 -10.65 -12.60
C LEU A 62 11.65 -9.97 -11.62
N ALA A 63 12.12 -8.99 -10.82
CA ALA A 63 11.25 -8.20 -9.95
C ALA A 63 10.15 -7.49 -10.77
N PHE A 64 10.52 -6.85 -11.88
CA PHE A 64 9.56 -6.22 -12.79
C PHE A 64 8.54 -7.21 -13.33
N LEU A 65 8.96 -8.40 -13.78
CA LEU A 65 8.08 -9.41 -14.33
C LEU A 65 7.10 -9.95 -13.27
N VAL A 66 7.61 -10.25 -12.09
CA VAL A 66 6.79 -10.79 -10.98
C VAL A 66 5.73 -9.78 -10.55
N GLY A 67 6.09 -8.52 -10.44
CA GLY A 67 5.11 -7.47 -10.14
C GLY A 67 4.12 -7.23 -11.29
N ALA A 68 4.54 -7.34 -12.56
CA ALA A 68 3.62 -7.28 -13.70
C ALA A 68 2.60 -8.43 -13.68
N ILE A 69 3.04 -9.65 -13.34
CA ILE A 69 2.17 -10.82 -13.14
C ILE A 69 1.21 -10.58 -11.97
N SER A 70 1.69 -10.03 -10.86
CA SER A 70 0.84 -9.66 -9.71
C SER A 70 -0.27 -8.68 -10.12
N ASN A 71 0.05 -7.66 -10.90
CA ASN A 71 -0.92 -6.70 -11.41
C ASN A 71 -1.95 -7.35 -12.35
N TYR A 72 -1.54 -8.33 -13.15
CA TYR A 72 -2.47 -9.10 -13.99
C TYR A 72 -3.40 -9.98 -13.15
N ILE A 73 -2.87 -10.69 -12.15
CA ILE A 73 -3.69 -11.48 -11.20
C ILE A 73 -4.67 -10.58 -10.44
N ARG A 74 -4.27 -9.36 -10.08
CA ARG A 74 -5.17 -8.37 -9.49
C ARG A 74 -6.33 -8.03 -10.42
N ALA A 75 -6.10 -7.92 -11.71
CA ALA A 75 -7.18 -7.71 -12.68
C ALA A 75 -8.12 -8.92 -12.76
N LEU A 76 -7.60 -10.15 -12.72
CA LEU A 76 -8.41 -11.38 -12.63
C LEU A 76 -9.26 -11.40 -11.35
N ARG A 77 -8.67 -11.07 -10.21
CA ARG A 77 -9.38 -10.97 -8.93
C ARG A 77 -10.52 -9.94 -9.00
N ASN A 78 -10.28 -8.76 -9.58
CA ASN A 78 -11.32 -7.75 -9.73
C ASN A 78 -12.44 -8.21 -10.66
N ARG A 79 -12.11 -8.88 -11.76
CA ARG A 79 -13.11 -9.45 -12.66
C ARG A 79 -14.06 -10.40 -11.93
N GLN A 80 -13.55 -11.22 -10.99
CA GLN A 80 -14.39 -12.08 -10.16
C GLN A 80 -15.40 -11.32 -9.30
N LEU A 81 -15.06 -10.12 -8.81
CA LEU A 81 -15.97 -9.28 -8.03
C LEU A 81 -17.08 -8.65 -8.89
N LEU A 82 -16.85 -8.50 -10.20
CA LEU A 82 -17.83 -7.93 -11.12
C LEU A 82 -18.85 -8.99 -11.63
N GLN A 83 -18.46 -10.26 -11.68
CA GLN A 83 -19.29 -11.34 -12.21
C GLN A 83 -20.62 -11.55 -11.45
N PRO A 84 -20.66 -11.60 -10.10
CA PRO A 84 -21.92 -11.75 -9.35
C PRO A 84 -22.87 -10.58 -9.52
N LEU A 85 -22.32 -9.42 -9.90
CA LEU A 85 -23.11 -8.22 -10.18
C LEU A 85 -23.74 -8.24 -11.59
N GLY A 86 -23.51 -9.31 -12.37
CA GLY A 86 -24.06 -9.50 -13.70
C GLY A 86 -23.18 -8.95 -14.84
N TYR A 87 -21.92 -8.54 -14.56
CA TYR A 87 -21.07 -7.92 -15.56
C TYR A 87 -19.95 -8.87 -16.00
N GLU A 88 -20.08 -9.39 -17.25
CA GLU A 88 -19.04 -10.15 -17.92
C GLU A 88 -18.08 -9.17 -18.63
N THR A 89 -16.95 -8.89 -17.97
CA THR A 89 -15.95 -7.93 -18.43
C THR A 89 -14.77 -8.61 -19.12
N ARG A 90 -14.16 -7.93 -20.10
CA ARG A 90 -12.92 -8.38 -20.73
C ARG A 90 -11.75 -8.20 -19.76
N THR A 91 -10.95 -9.25 -19.55
CA THR A 91 -9.80 -9.22 -18.62
C THR A 91 -8.81 -8.12 -18.97
N SER A 92 -8.54 -7.89 -20.26
CA SER A 92 -7.67 -6.80 -20.73
C SER A 92 -8.19 -5.42 -20.30
N MET A 93 -9.50 -5.18 -20.39
CA MET A 93 -10.09 -3.90 -19.99
C MET A 93 -10.01 -3.69 -18.47
N VAL A 94 -10.23 -4.77 -17.70
CA VAL A 94 -10.04 -4.71 -16.24
C VAL A 94 -8.57 -4.44 -15.91
N PHE A 95 -7.62 -5.11 -16.58
CA PHE A 95 -6.19 -4.85 -16.40
C PHE A 95 -5.83 -3.39 -16.75
N TYR A 96 -6.26 -2.87 -17.89
CA TYR A 96 -6.01 -1.47 -18.26
C TYR A 96 -6.61 -0.50 -17.24
N SER A 97 -7.80 -0.79 -16.73
CA SER A 97 -8.43 0.05 -15.70
C SER A 97 -7.62 0.10 -14.40
N VAL A 98 -7.01 -1.03 -14.00
CA VAL A 98 -6.14 -1.12 -12.81
C VAL A 98 -4.84 -0.35 -13.04
N MET A 99 -4.20 -0.49 -14.21
CA MET A 99 -2.96 0.21 -14.52
C MET A 99 -3.15 1.73 -14.64
N VAL A 100 -4.24 2.17 -15.26
CA VAL A 100 -4.63 3.60 -15.32
C VAL A 100 -4.91 4.15 -13.92
N MET A 101 -5.55 3.35 -13.04
CA MET A 101 -5.76 3.71 -11.64
C MET A 101 -4.42 3.96 -10.93
N TYR A 102 -3.46 3.05 -11.05
CA TYR A 102 -2.16 3.21 -10.40
C TYR A 102 -1.40 4.42 -10.94
N LEU A 103 -1.34 4.58 -12.27
CA LEU A 103 -0.69 5.73 -12.90
C LEU A 103 -1.29 7.06 -12.40
N ALA A 104 -2.61 7.13 -12.31
CA ALA A 104 -3.29 8.34 -11.82
C ALA A 104 -3.05 8.61 -10.33
N ASN A 105 -2.90 7.58 -9.50
CA ASN A 105 -2.61 7.73 -8.08
C ASN A 105 -1.20 8.25 -7.80
N TYR A 106 -0.26 8.10 -8.74
CA TYR A 106 1.05 8.77 -8.67
C TYR A 106 0.94 10.28 -8.91
N ALA A 107 -0.02 10.73 -9.71
CA ALA A 107 -0.25 12.14 -9.95
C ALA A 107 -1.15 12.80 -8.88
N PHE A 108 -2.23 12.10 -8.51
CA PHE A 108 -3.22 12.62 -7.54
C PHE A 108 -3.77 11.49 -6.67
N PRO A 109 -3.70 11.61 -5.32
CA PRO A 109 -4.23 10.59 -4.43
C PRO A 109 -5.73 10.38 -4.64
N ARG A 110 -6.14 9.12 -4.69
CA ARG A 110 -7.53 8.68 -4.84
C ARG A 110 -8.21 9.05 -6.17
N LEU A 111 -7.51 9.73 -7.08
CA LEU A 111 -8.05 10.00 -8.42
C LEU A 111 -8.14 8.71 -9.23
N GLY A 112 -7.21 7.80 -9.02
CA GLY A 112 -7.16 6.53 -9.74
C GLY A 112 -8.41 5.69 -9.55
N GLU A 113 -8.96 5.59 -8.33
CA GLU A 113 -10.20 4.85 -8.07
C GLU A 113 -11.38 5.40 -8.88
N VAL A 114 -11.48 6.73 -8.97
CA VAL A 114 -12.52 7.41 -9.78
C VAL A 114 -12.32 7.12 -11.26
N LEU A 115 -11.07 7.23 -11.75
CA LEU A 115 -10.76 6.97 -13.16
C LEU A 115 -10.99 5.51 -13.52
N ARG A 116 -10.66 4.56 -12.63
CA ARG A 116 -10.94 3.13 -12.82
C ARG A 116 -12.43 2.87 -12.99
N CYS A 117 -13.27 3.40 -12.10
CA CYS A 117 -14.72 3.24 -12.18
C CYS A 117 -15.28 3.85 -13.46
N THR A 118 -14.85 5.07 -13.81
CA THR A 118 -15.24 5.75 -15.05
C THR A 118 -14.79 4.98 -16.29
N PHE A 119 -13.59 4.39 -16.25
CA PHE A 119 -13.05 3.57 -17.33
C PHE A 119 -13.91 2.34 -17.57
N LEU A 120 -14.23 1.57 -16.51
CA LEU A 120 -15.07 0.38 -16.60
C LEU A 120 -16.50 0.73 -17.04
N GLN A 121 -17.04 1.85 -16.61
CA GLN A 121 -18.33 2.35 -17.10
C GLN A 121 -18.29 2.64 -18.59
N ARG A 122 -17.22 3.27 -19.06
CA ARG A 122 -17.09 3.68 -20.48
C ARG A 122 -16.86 2.50 -21.43
N TYR A 123 -16.02 1.52 -21.03
CA TYR A 123 -15.57 0.45 -21.92
C TYR A 123 -16.29 -0.88 -21.71
N GLU A 124 -16.82 -1.15 -20.52
CA GLU A 124 -17.44 -2.41 -20.14
C GLU A 124 -18.90 -2.25 -19.68
N LYS A 125 -19.45 -1.02 -19.70
CA LYS A 125 -20.83 -0.70 -19.28
C LYS A 125 -21.12 -1.07 -17.82
N VAL A 126 -20.09 -1.17 -16.97
CA VAL A 126 -20.26 -1.39 -15.53
C VAL A 126 -20.64 -0.07 -14.86
N PRO A 127 -21.80 0.06 -14.18
CA PRO A 127 -22.16 1.27 -13.48
C PRO A 127 -21.10 1.70 -12.48
N TYR A 128 -20.88 3.01 -12.37
CA TYR A 128 -19.85 3.59 -11.50
C TYR A 128 -19.95 3.08 -10.05
N GLU A 129 -21.17 3.07 -9.49
CA GLU A 129 -21.43 2.67 -8.09
C GLU A 129 -21.11 1.19 -7.85
N LYS A 130 -21.41 0.32 -8.83
CA LYS A 130 -21.09 -1.10 -8.76
C LYS A 130 -19.58 -1.34 -8.83
N SER A 131 -18.90 -0.66 -9.73
CA SER A 131 -17.44 -0.69 -9.82
C SER A 131 -16.78 -0.16 -8.54
N LEU A 132 -17.28 0.95 -7.98
CA LEU A 132 -16.77 1.50 -6.73
C LEU A 132 -16.93 0.52 -5.56
N GLY A 133 -18.05 -0.21 -5.49
CA GLY A 133 -18.26 -1.28 -4.52
C GLY A 133 -17.16 -2.35 -4.58
N THR A 134 -16.79 -2.79 -5.78
CA THR A 134 -15.69 -3.78 -5.93
C THR A 134 -14.33 -3.23 -5.49
N VAL A 135 -14.06 -1.94 -5.73
CA VAL A 135 -12.84 -1.27 -5.25
C VAL A 135 -12.78 -1.27 -3.72
N VAL A 136 -13.90 -0.98 -3.05
CA VAL A 136 -13.98 -1.01 -1.57
C VAL A 136 -13.70 -2.41 -1.05
N THR A 137 -14.31 -3.45 -1.67
CA THR A 137 -14.06 -4.86 -1.31
C THR A 137 -12.58 -5.23 -1.45
N GLU A 138 -11.94 -4.87 -2.56
CA GLU A 138 -10.50 -5.12 -2.77
C GLU A 138 -9.65 -4.45 -1.68
N ARG A 139 -9.92 -3.19 -1.37
CA ARG A 139 -9.18 -2.45 -0.33
C ARG A 139 -9.37 -3.06 1.06
N ALA A 140 -10.57 -3.54 1.37
CA ALA A 140 -10.86 -4.23 2.63
C ALA A 140 -10.03 -5.52 2.77
N VAL A 141 -9.99 -6.34 1.72
CA VAL A 141 -9.21 -7.58 1.70
C VAL A 141 -7.71 -7.29 1.77
N ASP A 142 -7.21 -6.33 0.97
CA ASP A 142 -5.80 -5.95 0.97
C ASP A 142 -5.37 -5.39 2.34
N LEU A 143 -6.22 -4.65 3.05
CA LEU A 143 -5.94 -4.18 4.41
C LEU A 143 -5.80 -5.34 5.41
N ILE A 144 -6.67 -6.35 5.33
CA ILE A 144 -6.57 -7.55 6.18
C ILE A 144 -5.27 -8.29 5.89
N CYS A 145 -4.93 -8.49 4.62
CA CYS A 145 -3.68 -9.12 4.23
C CYS A 145 -2.46 -8.34 4.74
N LEU A 146 -2.49 -7.01 4.64
CA LEU A 146 -1.42 -6.15 5.18
C LEU A 146 -1.24 -6.36 6.68
N ILE A 147 -2.34 -6.40 7.44
CA ILE A 147 -2.30 -6.66 8.90
C ILE A 147 -1.73 -8.05 9.18
N ILE A 148 -2.15 -9.08 8.42
CA ILE A 148 -1.63 -10.44 8.58
C ILE A 148 -0.12 -10.48 8.30
N VAL A 149 0.33 -9.87 7.19
CA VAL A 149 1.74 -9.80 6.81
C VAL A 149 2.55 -9.05 7.88
N PHE A 150 2.03 -7.95 8.39
CA PHE A 150 2.68 -7.17 9.44
C PHE A 150 2.83 -7.99 10.73
N ILE A 151 1.76 -8.63 11.22
CA ILE A 151 1.82 -9.50 12.41
C ILE A 151 2.76 -10.68 12.17
N SER A 152 2.73 -11.29 10.98
CA SER A 152 3.60 -12.43 10.64
C SER A 152 5.08 -12.04 10.65
N ALA A 153 5.43 -10.81 10.24
CA ALA A 153 6.81 -10.33 10.29
C ALA A 153 7.36 -10.32 11.72
N PHE A 154 6.57 -9.89 12.70
CA PHE A 154 6.96 -9.93 14.12
C PHE A 154 6.95 -11.35 14.69
N ALA A 155 6.03 -12.20 14.26
CA ALA A 155 5.95 -13.59 14.73
C ALA A 155 7.12 -14.45 14.22
N ILE A 156 7.52 -14.25 12.96
CA ILE A 156 8.62 -15.00 12.32
C ILE A 156 9.98 -14.44 12.79
N ASN A 157 10.09 -13.14 12.94
CA ASN A 157 11.31 -12.47 13.35
C ASN A 157 11.17 -11.88 14.75
N THR A 158 11.24 -12.75 15.76
CA THR A 158 11.10 -12.35 17.16
C THR A 158 12.22 -11.40 17.62
N GLY A 159 13.41 -11.47 17.01
CA GLY A 159 14.52 -10.53 17.25
C GLY A 159 14.19 -9.09 16.88
N LEU A 160 13.21 -8.87 16.00
CA LEU A 160 12.75 -7.53 15.65
C LEU A 160 12.18 -6.76 16.85
N LEU A 161 11.55 -7.46 17.80
CA LEU A 161 11.05 -6.87 19.04
C LEU A 161 12.18 -6.43 19.98
N ASP A 162 13.35 -7.03 19.87
CA ASP A 162 14.53 -6.71 20.67
C ASP A 162 15.39 -5.61 20.02
N THR A 163 15.31 -5.45 18.71
CA THR A 163 16.06 -4.41 17.97
C THR A 163 15.29 -3.08 17.90
N LEU A 164 13.96 -3.12 17.83
CA LEU A 164 13.14 -1.90 17.82
C LEU A 164 13.06 -1.31 19.22
N LYS A 165 13.41 -0.02 19.36
CA LYS A 165 13.37 0.73 20.62
C LYS A 165 12.32 1.83 20.59
N ILE A 166 11.67 2.04 21.73
CA ILE A 166 10.81 3.20 22.02
C ILE A 166 11.50 3.96 23.15
N GLY A 167 12.21 5.04 22.81
CA GLY A 167 13.16 5.68 23.73
C GLY A 167 14.35 4.74 23.99
N ASP A 168 14.68 4.52 25.27
CA ASP A 168 15.80 3.67 25.70
C ASP A 168 15.42 2.19 25.92
N VAL A 169 14.14 1.83 25.74
CA VAL A 169 13.59 0.51 26.05
C VAL A 169 13.25 -0.25 24.76
N THR A 170 13.58 -1.53 24.68
CA THR A 170 13.20 -2.35 23.52
C THR A 170 11.68 -2.51 23.44
N LEU A 171 11.17 -2.74 22.21
CA LEU A 171 9.74 -2.94 22.00
C LEU A 171 9.24 -4.16 22.83
N ARG A 172 10.05 -5.22 22.94
CA ARG A 172 9.76 -6.40 23.77
C ARG A 172 9.62 -6.04 25.25
N GLU A 173 10.56 -5.27 25.78
CA GLU A 173 10.52 -4.82 27.19
C GLU A 173 9.30 -3.93 27.44
N SER A 174 9.03 -2.98 26.55
CA SER A 174 7.82 -2.13 26.60
C SER A 174 6.53 -2.94 26.58
N MET A 175 6.45 -3.97 25.73
CA MET A 175 5.30 -4.87 25.67
C MET A 175 5.20 -5.69 26.95
N ASN A 176 6.30 -6.34 27.39
CA ASN A 176 6.32 -7.15 28.60
C ASN A 176 5.95 -6.34 29.84
N ALA A 177 6.49 -5.12 29.98
CA ALA A 177 6.15 -4.23 31.10
C ALA A 177 4.66 -3.85 31.08
N LYS A 178 4.07 -3.59 29.90
CA LYS A 178 2.65 -3.33 29.79
C LYS A 178 1.79 -4.56 30.07
N PHE A 179 2.17 -5.73 29.51
CA PHE A 179 1.40 -6.96 29.73
C PHE A 179 1.53 -7.51 31.14
N SER A 180 2.73 -7.48 31.75
CA SER A 180 2.93 -7.90 33.16
C SER A 180 2.24 -6.93 34.14
N GLY A 181 2.32 -5.63 33.88
CA GLY A 181 1.57 -4.62 34.61
C GLY A 181 0.05 -4.75 34.46
N MET A 182 -0.44 -5.14 33.29
CA MET A 182 -1.86 -5.41 33.07
C MET A 182 -2.35 -6.71 33.74
N ALA A 183 -1.52 -7.73 33.81
CA ALA A 183 -1.86 -9.01 34.48
C ALA A 183 -1.92 -8.92 36.00
N HIS A 184 -1.20 -7.97 36.62
CA HIS A 184 -1.10 -7.82 38.09
C HIS A 184 -2.00 -6.73 38.68
N ASN A 185 -2.56 -5.86 37.86
CA ASN A 185 -3.41 -4.77 38.31
C ASN A 185 -4.83 -4.89 37.69
N TYR A 186 -5.84 -4.42 38.45
CA TYR A 186 -7.24 -4.21 37.98
C TYR A 186 -7.35 -3.36 36.68
N THR A 187 -6.22 -2.91 36.15
CA THR A 187 -6.11 -2.09 34.93
C THR A 187 -6.76 -2.77 33.72
N MET A 188 -6.68 -4.10 33.62
CA MET A 188 -7.35 -4.84 32.54
C MET A 188 -8.88 -4.78 32.69
N PHE A 189 -9.37 -4.92 33.92
CA PHE A 189 -10.81 -4.80 34.22
C PHE A 189 -11.28 -3.35 34.04
N ILE A 190 -10.45 -2.36 34.40
CA ILE A 190 -10.71 -0.93 34.19
C ILE A 190 -10.75 -0.63 32.69
N LEU A 191 -9.79 -1.16 31.90
CA LEU A 191 -9.73 -1.00 30.45
C LEU A 191 -10.96 -1.66 29.76
N ILE A 192 -11.28 -2.89 30.14
CA ILE A 192 -12.47 -3.57 29.64
C ILE A 192 -13.73 -2.80 30.07
N GLY A 193 -13.81 -2.38 31.33
CA GLY A 193 -14.90 -1.55 31.83
C GLY A 193 -15.02 -0.21 31.12
N ALA A 194 -13.89 0.46 30.84
CA ALA A 194 -13.85 1.70 30.08
C ALA A 194 -14.25 1.49 28.60
N ILE A 195 -13.83 0.39 27.97
CA ILE A 195 -14.26 0.02 26.61
C ILE A 195 -15.77 -0.27 26.59
N VAL A 196 -16.26 -1.05 27.56
CA VAL A 196 -17.69 -1.35 27.68
C VAL A 196 -18.49 -0.07 27.96
N ALA A 197 -18.03 0.78 28.88
CA ALA A 197 -18.65 2.07 29.18
C ALA A 197 -18.63 2.98 27.94
N PHE A 198 -17.51 3.04 27.22
CA PHE A 198 -17.41 3.79 25.96
C PHE A 198 -18.38 3.26 24.90
N ILE A 199 -18.49 1.93 24.75
CA ILE A 199 -19.47 1.30 23.83
C ILE A 199 -20.90 1.65 24.26
N VAL A 200 -21.20 1.54 25.55
CA VAL A 200 -22.54 1.87 26.10
C VAL A 200 -22.85 3.34 25.89
N ILE A 201 -21.93 4.24 26.21
CA ILE A 201 -22.07 5.69 25.98
C ILE A 201 -22.23 5.96 24.47
N ALA A 202 -21.41 5.32 23.61
CA ALA A 202 -21.51 5.47 22.16
C ALA A 202 -22.87 4.98 21.61
N VAL A 203 -23.42 3.90 22.17
CA VAL A 203 -24.76 3.39 21.82
C VAL A 203 -25.86 4.32 22.32
N LEU A 204 -25.77 4.79 23.56
CA LEU A 204 -26.79 5.69 24.15
C LEU A 204 -26.76 7.08 23.49
N THR A 205 -25.57 7.56 23.11
CA THR A 205 -25.38 8.86 22.44
C THR A 205 -25.42 8.77 20.90
N LYS A 206 -25.77 7.60 20.34
CA LYS A 206 -25.85 7.33 18.90
C LYS A 206 -26.59 8.41 18.10
N LYS A 207 -27.67 8.93 18.68
CA LYS A 207 -28.49 9.99 18.08
C LYS A 207 -27.75 11.33 17.96
N TRP A 208 -26.76 11.56 18.81
CA TRP A 208 -25.93 12.78 18.82
C TRP A 208 -24.74 12.65 17.88
N TRP A 209 -24.05 11.51 17.92
CA TRP A 209 -22.88 11.20 17.07
C TRP A 209 -23.26 11.03 15.60
N SER A 210 -24.49 10.58 15.31
CA SER A 210 -24.99 10.46 13.93
C SER A 210 -25.14 11.82 13.21
N LYS A 211 -25.08 12.94 13.93
CA LYS A 211 -25.09 14.29 13.37
C LYS A 211 -23.67 14.83 13.06
N ILE A 212 -22.63 14.17 13.57
CA ILE A 212 -21.23 14.59 13.35
C ILE A 212 -20.69 13.86 12.13
N ASN A 213 -20.49 14.59 11.04
CA ASN A 213 -20.02 14.06 9.75
C ASN A 213 -18.78 13.15 9.82
N PHE A 214 -17.89 13.37 10.81
CA PHE A 214 -16.70 12.56 11.03
C PHE A 214 -17.03 11.12 11.44
N PHE A 215 -17.93 10.94 12.44
CA PHE A 215 -18.32 9.61 12.92
C PHE A 215 -19.18 8.86 11.89
N VAL A 216 -20.00 9.57 11.14
CA VAL A 216 -20.76 8.99 10.02
C VAL A 216 -19.81 8.44 8.96
N LYS A 217 -18.72 9.16 8.64
CA LYS A 217 -17.70 8.68 7.70
C LYS A 217 -16.98 7.44 8.22
N ILE A 218 -16.56 7.43 9.49
CA ILE A 218 -15.91 6.25 10.11
C ILE A 218 -16.84 5.06 10.10
N LYS A 219 -18.10 5.22 10.55
CA LYS A 219 -19.11 4.16 10.52
C LYS A 219 -19.29 3.61 9.11
N ASN A 220 -19.51 4.49 8.13
CA ASN A 220 -19.72 4.09 6.75
C ASN A 220 -18.49 3.38 6.16
N PHE A 221 -17.29 3.77 6.58
CA PHE A 221 -16.05 3.07 6.21
C PHE A 221 -16.03 1.62 6.72
N PHE A 222 -16.30 1.39 8.00
CA PHE A 222 -16.36 0.03 8.57
C PHE A 222 -17.53 -0.80 8.02
N VAL A 223 -18.69 -0.17 7.82
CA VAL A 223 -19.84 -0.83 7.17
C VAL A 223 -19.50 -1.21 5.73
N GLY A 224 -18.80 -0.34 5.00
CA GLY A 224 -18.34 -0.64 3.64
C GLY A 224 -17.36 -1.81 3.61
N ILE A 225 -16.40 -1.86 4.54
CA ILE A 225 -15.47 -3.00 4.70
C ILE A 225 -16.27 -4.29 4.96
N TRP A 226 -17.21 -4.27 5.92
CA TRP A 226 -18.01 -5.44 6.26
C TRP A 226 -18.86 -5.92 5.09
N GLN A 227 -19.55 -5.02 4.41
CA GLN A 227 -20.34 -5.34 3.21
C GLN A 227 -19.47 -5.93 2.10
N GLY A 228 -18.28 -5.35 1.90
CA GLY A 228 -17.29 -5.87 0.96
C GLY A 228 -16.85 -7.31 1.29
N LEU A 229 -16.60 -7.61 2.56
CA LEU A 229 -16.21 -8.96 3.00
C LEU A 229 -17.37 -9.96 2.86
N VAL A 230 -18.59 -9.53 3.19
CA VAL A 230 -19.77 -10.40 3.04
C VAL A 230 -20.05 -10.72 1.58
N SER A 231 -19.81 -9.78 0.65
CA SER A 231 -20.02 -9.99 -0.78
C SER A 231 -19.09 -11.06 -1.40
N ILE A 232 -18.00 -11.43 -0.71
CA ILE A 232 -17.12 -12.53 -1.14
C ILE A 232 -17.86 -13.88 -1.15
N LYS A 233 -18.86 -14.05 -0.30
CA LYS A 233 -19.69 -15.27 -0.25
C LYS A 233 -20.50 -15.47 -1.53
N ASP A 234 -20.83 -14.37 -2.21
CA ASP A 234 -21.66 -14.36 -3.42
C ASP A 234 -20.83 -14.62 -4.70
N LEU A 235 -19.49 -14.79 -4.55
CA LEU A 235 -18.61 -15.11 -5.67
C LEU A 235 -18.91 -16.51 -6.22
N LYS A 236 -18.86 -16.67 -7.56
CA LYS A 236 -18.97 -17.98 -8.22
C LYS A 236 -17.90 -18.97 -7.73
N ASN A 237 -16.71 -18.48 -7.40
CA ASN A 237 -15.59 -19.28 -6.89
C ASN A 237 -14.78 -18.52 -5.83
N PRO A 238 -15.20 -18.52 -4.54
CA PRO A 238 -14.50 -17.83 -3.48
C PRO A 238 -13.10 -18.42 -3.20
N GLY A 239 -12.89 -19.72 -3.44
CA GLY A 239 -11.57 -20.35 -3.31
C GLY A 239 -10.55 -19.76 -4.30
N LEU A 240 -10.95 -19.57 -5.56
CA LEU A 240 -10.08 -18.95 -6.56
C LEU A 240 -9.79 -17.47 -6.24
N PHE A 241 -10.74 -16.74 -5.65
CA PHE A 241 -10.50 -15.38 -5.15
C PHE A 241 -9.42 -15.35 -4.06
N LEU A 242 -9.46 -16.32 -3.15
CA LEU A 242 -8.44 -16.47 -2.11
C LEU A 242 -7.06 -16.81 -2.72
N VAL A 243 -7.02 -17.74 -3.69
CA VAL A 243 -5.79 -18.08 -4.42
C VAL A 243 -5.21 -16.83 -5.09
N TYR A 244 -6.00 -16.04 -5.80
CA TYR A 244 -5.52 -14.80 -6.40
C TYR A 244 -5.01 -13.82 -5.34
N THR A 245 -5.72 -13.68 -4.23
CA THR A 245 -5.29 -12.78 -3.14
C THR A 245 -3.94 -13.19 -2.57
N VAL A 246 -3.78 -14.47 -2.20
CA VAL A 246 -2.51 -15.00 -1.66
C VAL A 246 -1.39 -14.88 -2.70
N SER A 247 -1.66 -15.21 -3.97
CA SER A 247 -0.67 -15.09 -5.05
C SER A 247 -0.17 -13.66 -5.23
N ILE A 248 -1.04 -12.65 -5.17
CA ILE A 248 -0.65 -11.23 -5.26
C ILE A 248 0.37 -10.89 -4.17
N TRP A 249 0.11 -11.27 -2.92
CA TRP A 249 0.99 -10.97 -1.80
C TRP A 249 2.32 -11.74 -1.85
N ILE A 250 2.28 -13.02 -2.24
CA ILE A 250 3.49 -13.82 -2.46
C ILE A 250 4.36 -13.20 -3.55
N LEU A 251 3.77 -12.79 -4.66
CA LEU A 251 4.51 -12.16 -5.76
C LEU A 251 5.13 -10.82 -5.34
N TRP A 252 4.47 -10.03 -4.52
CA TRP A 252 5.05 -8.79 -3.98
C TRP A 252 6.22 -9.04 -3.02
N ILE A 253 6.15 -10.12 -2.22
CA ILE A 253 7.30 -10.55 -1.40
C ILE A 253 8.47 -10.92 -2.31
N PHE A 254 8.24 -11.72 -3.36
CA PHE A 254 9.28 -12.10 -4.30
C PHE A 254 9.83 -10.91 -5.10
N GLU A 255 9.00 -9.93 -5.44
CA GLU A 255 9.44 -8.68 -6.06
C GLU A 255 10.50 -7.98 -5.18
N THR A 256 10.26 -7.88 -3.87
CA THR A 256 11.21 -7.31 -2.92
C THR A 256 12.46 -8.18 -2.79
N VAL A 257 12.31 -9.51 -2.71
CA VAL A 257 13.44 -10.45 -2.63
C VAL A 257 14.33 -10.30 -3.87
N PHE A 258 13.76 -10.28 -5.07
CA PHE A 258 14.55 -10.08 -6.29
C PHE A 258 15.23 -8.71 -6.33
N CYS A 259 14.57 -7.63 -5.91
CA CYS A 259 15.23 -6.34 -5.78
C CYS A 259 16.44 -6.40 -4.85
N PHE A 260 16.37 -7.15 -3.74
CA PHE A 260 17.48 -7.27 -2.79
C PHE A 260 18.61 -8.16 -3.33
N GLN A 261 18.31 -9.21 -4.08
CA GLN A 261 19.31 -10.07 -4.73
C GLN A 261 20.13 -9.32 -5.80
N ALA A 262 19.69 -8.16 -6.22
CA ALA A 262 20.47 -7.31 -7.14
C ALA A 262 21.65 -6.60 -6.45
N PHE A 263 21.76 -6.68 -5.11
CA PHE A 263 22.83 -6.07 -4.34
C PHE A 263 23.66 -7.13 -3.62
N ASP A 264 24.97 -7.11 -3.80
CA ASP A 264 25.89 -8.08 -3.20
C ASP A 264 25.78 -8.08 -1.65
N PHE A 265 25.66 -6.90 -1.04
CA PHE A 265 25.56 -6.74 0.41
C PHE A 265 24.21 -7.21 1.00
N LEU A 266 23.19 -7.46 0.18
CA LEU A 266 21.89 -8.00 0.60
C LEU A 266 21.69 -9.47 0.19
N SER A 267 22.47 -9.99 -0.75
CA SER A 267 22.27 -11.33 -1.35
C SER A 267 22.35 -12.47 -0.34
N GLY A 268 23.14 -12.31 0.73
CA GLY A 268 23.27 -13.27 1.83
C GLY A 268 22.24 -13.14 2.96
N MET A 269 21.33 -12.16 2.89
CA MET A 269 20.34 -11.96 3.95
C MET A 269 19.30 -13.06 3.98
N SER A 270 18.90 -13.46 5.21
CA SER A 270 17.87 -14.46 5.39
C SER A 270 16.51 -13.97 4.87
N PHE A 271 15.68 -14.90 4.41
CA PHE A 271 14.31 -14.61 3.96
C PHE A 271 13.48 -13.89 5.03
N THR A 272 13.70 -14.22 6.32
CA THR A 272 12.99 -13.59 7.45
C THR A 272 13.27 -12.08 7.54
N VAL A 273 14.52 -11.67 7.28
CA VAL A 273 14.92 -10.26 7.24
C VAL A 273 14.25 -9.58 6.04
N MET A 274 14.36 -10.16 4.85
CA MET A 274 13.74 -9.60 3.63
C MET A 274 12.22 -9.45 3.79
N PHE A 275 11.57 -10.45 4.39
CA PHE A 275 10.14 -10.42 4.68
C PHE A 275 9.76 -9.31 5.68
N SER A 276 10.58 -9.11 6.72
CA SER A 276 10.36 -8.03 7.69
C SER A 276 10.51 -6.64 7.04
N VAL A 277 11.52 -6.47 6.19
CA VAL A 277 11.73 -5.22 5.44
C VAL A 277 10.59 -4.99 4.45
N PHE A 278 10.11 -6.03 3.75
CA PHE A 278 8.90 -5.97 2.92
C PHE A 278 7.68 -5.51 3.72
N ALA A 279 7.39 -6.17 4.85
CA ALA A 279 6.20 -5.91 5.65
C ALA A 279 6.15 -4.47 6.18
N ILE A 280 7.27 -3.98 6.73
CA ILE A 280 7.35 -2.65 7.32
C ILE A 280 7.56 -1.58 6.23
N GLY A 281 8.36 -1.87 5.20
CA GLY A 281 8.59 -0.99 4.06
C GLY A 281 7.29 -0.61 3.33
N ASN A 282 6.34 -1.54 3.22
CA ASN A 282 5.04 -1.28 2.62
C ASN A 282 4.22 -0.18 3.32
N LEU A 283 4.50 0.11 4.60
CA LEU A 283 3.89 1.26 5.29
C LEU A 283 4.26 2.59 4.61
N GLY A 284 5.42 2.65 3.95
CA GLY A 284 5.85 3.82 3.20
C GLY A 284 4.88 4.21 2.07
N PHE A 285 4.22 3.24 1.45
CA PHE A 285 3.21 3.50 0.42
C PHE A 285 1.90 4.09 0.97
N LEU A 286 1.66 4.00 2.28
CA LEU A 286 0.50 4.61 2.92
C LEU A 286 0.72 6.08 3.28
N ILE A 287 1.98 6.52 3.41
CA ILE A 287 2.33 7.82 3.99
C ILE A 287 2.42 8.92 2.93
N GLY A 288 2.88 8.59 1.71
CA GLY A 288 3.16 9.58 0.67
C GLY A 288 2.64 9.21 -0.71
N PRO A 289 2.78 10.12 -1.69
CA PRO A 289 2.37 9.88 -3.07
C PRO A 289 3.17 8.72 -3.69
N GLY A 290 2.53 7.57 -3.89
CA GLY A 290 3.21 6.38 -4.41
C GLY A 290 4.43 5.94 -3.58
N GLY A 291 4.49 6.29 -2.28
CA GLY A 291 5.60 5.94 -1.39
C GLY A 291 6.90 6.72 -1.60
N ILE A 292 6.90 7.77 -2.44
CA ILE A 292 8.11 8.52 -2.78
C ILE A 292 8.82 9.05 -1.52
N GLY A 293 10.11 8.76 -1.38
CA GLY A 293 10.93 9.13 -0.23
C GLY A 293 10.59 8.36 1.06
N ALA A 294 9.31 8.10 1.36
CA ALA A 294 8.90 7.39 2.57
C ALA A 294 9.28 5.90 2.52
N TYR A 295 9.02 5.22 1.39
CA TYR A 295 9.40 3.82 1.24
C TYR A 295 10.93 3.62 1.32
N PRO A 296 11.79 4.35 0.56
CA PRO A 296 13.23 4.24 0.68
C PRO A 296 13.75 4.50 2.09
N LEU A 297 13.20 5.52 2.77
CA LEU A 297 13.58 5.87 4.14
C LEU A 297 13.29 4.71 5.12
N ILE A 298 12.10 4.11 5.04
CA ILE A 298 11.69 3.02 5.94
C ILE A 298 12.52 1.76 5.63
N VAL A 299 12.76 1.45 4.36
CA VAL A 299 13.62 0.34 3.95
C VAL A 299 15.04 0.51 4.50
N ALA A 300 15.65 1.70 4.34
CA ALA A 300 16.96 2.01 4.89
C ALA A 300 16.99 1.85 6.41
N ALA A 301 16.01 2.44 7.11
CA ALA A 301 15.91 2.34 8.57
C ALA A 301 15.79 0.89 9.04
N MET A 302 15.04 0.06 8.33
CA MET A 302 14.91 -1.36 8.64
C MET A 302 16.22 -2.12 8.39
N LEU A 303 16.91 -1.86 7.29
CA LEU A 303 18.17 -2.52 6.95
C LEU A 303 19.29 -2.17 7.93
N VAL A 304 19.30 -0.95 8.47
CA VAL A 304 20.24 -0.53 9.53
C VAL A 304 20.10 -1.41 10.78
N LEU A 305 18.91 -1.87 11.15
CA LEU A 305 18.69 -2.79 12.28
C LEU A 305 19.39 -4.14 12.08
N TYR A 306 19.72 -4.48 10.82
CA TYR A 306 20.41 -5.72 10.45
C TYR A 306 21.87 -5.49 10.04
N GLY A 307 22.45 -4.33 10.41
CA GLY A 307 23.86 -4.02 10.24
C GLY A 307 24.24 -3.51 8.82
N VAL A 308 23.26 -3.17 7.98
CA VAL A 308 23.52 -2.54 6.69
C VAL A 308 23.76 -1.05 6.88
N ASP A 309 24.74 -0.51 6.20
CA ASP A 309 24.96 0.94 6.17
C ASP A 309 23.73 1.69 5.67
N TYR A 310 23.44 2.86 6.27
CA TYR A 310 22.22 3.61 5.94
C TYR A 310 22.17 4.06 4.49
N SER A 311 23.31 4.50 3.93
CA SER A 311 23.41 4.97 2.55
C SER A 311 23.19 3.84 1.56
N ALA A 312 23.76 2.65 1.82
CA ALA A 312 23.55 1.44 1.03
C ALA A 312 22.08 0.96 1.12
N GLY A 313 21.51 0.95 2.33
CA GLY A 313 20.10 0.63 2.54
C GLY A 313 19.16 1.61 1.83
N LEU A 314 19.53 2.88 1.79
CA LEU A 314 18.77 3.92 1.08
C LEU A 314 18.83 3.72 -0.44
N ALA A 315 19.99 3.32 -0.99
CA ALA A 315 20.11 2.95 -2.39
C ALA A 315 19.21 1.78 -2.76
N ALA A 316 19.20 0.71 -1.94
CA ALA A 316 18.33 -0.44 -2.13
C ALA A 316 16.82 -0.04 -2.08
N GLY A 317 16.45 0.83 -1.15
CA GLY A 317 15.10 1.36 -1.04
C GLY A 317 14.68 2.17 -2.27
N TRP A 318 15.56 3.04 -2.80
CA TRP A 318 15.29 3.81 -4.01
C TRP A 318 15.19 2.95 -5.26
N ILE A 319 16.03 1.94 -5.41
CA ILE A 319 15.98 1.00 -6.54
C ILE A 319 14.70 0.17 -6.45
N GLY A 320 14.33 -0.37 -5.28
CA GLY A 320 13.08 -1.10 -5.09
C GLY A 320 11.83 -0.25 -5.41
N TRP A 321 11.80 0.99 -4.93
CA TRP A 321 10.76 1.96 -5.29
C TRP A 321 10.76 2.28 -6.80
N GLY A 322 11.96 2.40 -7.39
CA GLY A 322 12.15 2.68 -8.81
C GLY A 322 11.60 1.58 -9.71
N VAL A 323 11.82 0.31 -9.37
CA VAL A 323 11.28 -0.84 -10.12
C VAL A 323 9.75 -0.81 -10.13
N GLN A 324 9.12 -0.61 -8.96
CA GLN A 324 7.66 -0.53 -8.86
C GLN A 324 7.11 0.68 -9.62
N THR A 325 7.77 1.82 -9.52
CA THR A 325 7.38 3.04 -10.25
C THR A 325 7.50 2.85 -11.76
N LEU A 326 8.62 2.30 -12.23
CA LEU A 326 8.83 1.98 -13.65
C LEU A 326 7.75 1.03 -14.17
N GLN A 327 7.38 0.03 -13.39
CA GLN A 327 6.33 -0.92 -13.71
C GLN A 327 4.98 -0.23 -13.91
N VAL A 328 4.60 0.65 -12.99
CA VAL A 328 3.35 1.43 -13.10
C VAL A 328 3.39 2.37 -14.30
N LEU A 329 4.52 3.03 -14.56
CA LEU A 329 4.67 3.91 -15.72
C LEU A 329 4.57 3.13 -17.04
N VAL A 330 5.35 2.05 -17.19
CA VAL A 330 5.38 1.26 -18.43
C VAL A 330 4.02 0.63 -18.70
N LEU A 331 3.46 -0.09 -17.74
CA LEU A 331 2.19 -0.79 -17.91
C LEU A 331 1.00 0.20 -17.97
N GLY A 332 1.06 1.30 -17.25
CA GLY A 332 0.04 2.34 -17.28
C GLY A 332 -0.02 3.08 -18.62
N VAL A 333 1.13 3.51 -19.13
CA VAL A 333 1.24 4.13 -20.45
C VAL A 333 0.84 3.15 -21.55
N PHE A 334 1.34 1.90 -21.49
CA PHE A 334 0.90 0.84 -22.40
C PHE A 334 -0.62 0.68 -22.39
N SER A 335 -1.25 0.65 -21.21
CA SER A 335 -2.69 0.50 -21.06
C SER A 335 -3.47 1.67 -21.66
N LEU A 336 -2.98 2.90 -21.51
CA LEU A 336 -3.58 4.09 -22.13
C LEU A 336 -3.52 4.00 -23.67
N ILE A 337 -2.35 3.63 -24.21
CA ILE A 337 -2.16 3.48 -25.67
C ILE A 337 -3.05 2.34 -26.19
N ALA A 338 -2.98 1.15 -25.58
CA ALA A 338 -3.76 -0.01 -25.98
C ALA A 338 -5.26 0.27 -25.97
N THR A 339 -5.75 1.05 -25.02
CA THR A 339 -7.17 1.44 -24.92
C THR A 339 -7.64 2.26 -26.12
N SER A 340 -6.75 3.04 -26.76
CA SER A 340 -7.09 3.87 -27.92
C SER A 340 -7.50 3.02 -29.14
N PHE A 341 -7.07 1.77 -29.19
CA PHE A 341 -7.35 0.83 -30.28
C PHE A 341 -8.54 -0.11 -30.00
N VAL A 342 -9.12 -0.06 -28.79
CA VAL A 342 -10.18 -0.97 -28.39
C VAL A 342 -11.55 -0.32 -28.55
N LYS A 343 -12.45 -1.03 -29.25
CA LYS A 343 -13.86 -0.64 -29.36
C LYS A 343 -14.56 -0.78 -28.00
N ARG A 344 -15.41 0.19 -27.70
CA ARG A 344 -16.31 0.14 -26.53
C ARG A 344 -17.28 -1.03 -26.69
N LYS A 345 -17.69 -1.63 -25.58
CA LYS A 345 -18.76 -2.60 -25.57
C LYS A 345 -20.07 -1.90 -25.97
N GLU A 346 -20.82 -2.45 -26.88
CA GLU A 346 -22.15 -1.95 -27.29
C GLU A 346 -23.18 -2.14 -26.16
#